data_62bccb193fbe7e3862f7e49bc51d3163
#
_entry.id   62bccb193fbe7e3862f7e49bc51d3163
#
_cell.length_a   1.000
_cell.length_b   1.000
_cell.length_c   1.000
_cell.angle_alpha   90.00
_cell.angle_beta   90.00
_cell.angle_gamma   90.00
#
_symmetry.space_group_name_H-M   'P 1'
#
loop_
_entity.id
_entity.type
_entity.pdbx_description
1 polymer ?
#
loop_
_entity_poly.entity_id
_entity_poly.type
_entity_poly.pdbx_seq_one_letter_code
_entity_poly.pdbx_strand_id
1 'polypeptide(L)'
;MRKTCIYLISFYIGQEYCQSYSVVPEVDMNDQASDVNDDGIDPAARAAGHQPALTGCPWHDVNEMLQAAGLRPTRQRMALGWLLFGKGARHLTAEMLYEEATLAKVPVSLATVYNTLNQLTDAGLLRQVSVDGTKTYFDTNVTAHHHFYLENNHELVDIHDPHLALSKMPEVPEGYEIARIDMVVRLRKKR
;
A
#
# COMPACT_ATOMS: atom_id res chain seq x y z
N MET A 1 -3.04 15.61 22.82
CA MET A 1 -4.04 16.25 21.96
C MET A 1 -3.57 16.12 20.52
N ARG A 2 -4.10 15.17 19.78
CA ARG A 2 -3.73 14.95 18.36
C ARG A 2 -4.49 15.99 17.53
N LYS A 3 -3.76 16.93 16.91
CA LYS A 3 -4.34 17.88 15.97
C LYS A 3 -4.62 17.13 14.67
N THR A 4 -5.89 16.83 14.42
CA THR A 4 -6.38 16.33 13.14
C THR A 4 -6.19 17.45 12.11
N CYS A 5 -5.19 17.33 11.28
CA CYS A 5 -4.97 18.27 10.18
C CYS A 5 -5.96 17.94 9.07
N ILE A 6 -7.13 18.58 9.11
CA ILE A 6 -8.09 18.58 8.01
C ILE A 6 -7.54 19.53 6.96
N TYR A 7 -6.77 19.01 6.01
CA TYR A 7 -6.36 19.78 4.83
C TYR A 7 -7.52 19.81 3.84
N LEU A 8 -8.19 20.96 3.77
CA LEU A 8 -8.94 21.37 2.60
C LEU A 8 -7.98 21.37 1.41
N ILE A 9 -8.12 20.37 0.53
CA ILE A 9 -7.40 20.32 -0.76
C ILE A 9 -7.99 21.41 -1.65
N SER A 10 -7.49 22.62 -1.51
CA SER A 10 -7.73 23.68 -2.49
C SER A 10 -6.83 23.43 -3.67
N PHE A 11 -7.37 22.85 -4.72
CA PHE A 11 -6.68 22.30 -5.90
C PHE A 11 -6.01 23.34 -6.81
N TYR A 12 -5.82 24.57 -6.37
CA TYR A 12 -5.35 25.66 -7.25
C TYR A 12 -3.94 26.21 -7.00
N ILE A 13 -3.20 25.72 -5.98
CA ILE A 13 -1.87 26.30 -5.69
C ILE A 13 -0.85 25.18 -5.44
N GLY A 14 -0.28 24.70 -6.52
CA GLY A 14 0.62 23.53 -6.54
C GLY A 14 2.08 23.79 -6.17
N GLN A 15 2.50 24.94 -5.64
CA GLN A 15 3.93 25.19 -5.39
C GLN A 15 4.28 25.99 -4.14
N GLU A 16 3.36 26.62 -3.47
CA GLU A 16 3.70 27.52 -2.35
C GLU A 16 3.57 26.93 -0.94
N TYR A 17 2.99 25.75 -0.77
CA TYR A 17 2.73 25.15 0.55
C TYR A 17 3.84 24.27 1.12
N CYS A 18 4.88 23.99 0.36
CA CYS A 18 6.01 23.16 0.83
C CYS A 18 7.13 23.94 1.53
N GLN A 19 7.06 25.30 1.56
CA GLN A 19 8.11 26.11 2.14
C GLN A 19 7.99 26.37 3.65
N SER A 20 6.93 25.93 4.32
CA SER A 20 6.71 26.23 5.74
C SER A 20 7.02 25.09 6.73
N TYR A 21 7.62 24.00 6.30
CA TYR A 21 8.03 22.91 7.20
C TYR A 21 9.54 22.70 7.23
N SER A 22 10.29 23.77 7.46
CA SER A 22 11.70 23.69 7.86
C SER A 22 11.82 23.87 9.37
N VAL A 23 11.38 22.86 10.13
CA VAL A 23 11.85 22.68 11.51
C VAL A 23 12.09 21.18 11.68
N VAL A 24 13.27 20.75 11.26
CA VAL A 24 13.86 19.50 11.69
C VAL A 24 14.56 19.83 12.99
N PRO A 25 14.24 19.22 14.14
CA PRO A 25 15.12 19.28 15.28
C PRO A 25 16.39 18.51 14.93
N GLU A 26 17.54 19.16 15.07
CA GLU A 26 18.86 18.56 15.04
C GLU A 26 18.88 17.35 15.99
N VAL A 27 18.99 16.16 15.44
CA VAL A 27 19.32 14.95 16.20
C VAL A 27 20.83 14.85 16.20
N ASP A 28 21.41 15.01 17.37
CA ASP A 28 22.81 14.87 17.69
C ASP A 28 23.35 13.53 17.16
N MET A 29 24.23 13.62 16.15
CA MET A 29 24.94 12.46 15.63
C MET A 29 26.17 12.20 16.48
N ASN A 30 26.00 11.57 17.63
CA ASN A 30 27.11 10.92 18.31
C ASN A 30 26.62 9.79 19.21
N ASP A 31 26.45 8.60 18.66
CA ASP A 31 26.65 7.37 19.43
C ASP A 31 27.00 6.20 18.49
N GLN A 32 28.23 5.81 18.59
CA GLN A 32 28.91 4.52 18.50
C GLN A 32 28.39 3.46 17.50
N ALA A 33 29.23 3.29 16.47
CA ALA A 33 29.33 2.05 15.69
C ALA A 33 29.52 0.84 16.64
N SER A 34 28.61 -0.10 16.56
CA SER A 34 28.86 -1.50 16.95
C SER A 34 28.50 -2.41 15.79
N ASP A 35 29.54 -3.13 15.33
CA ASP A 35 29.51 -4.22 14.36
C ASP A 35 28.36 -5.19 14.60
N VAL A 36 27.51 -5.38 13.61
CA VAL A 36 26.62 -6.55 13.55
C VAL A 36 26.66 -7.15 12.15
N ASN A 37 27.37 -8.26 12.07
CA ASN A 37 27.30 -9.42 11.19
C ASN A 37 26.53 -9.29 9.84
N ASP A 38 27.34 -9.50 8.83
CA ASP A 38 27.04 -9.96 7.49
C ASP A 38 26.24 -11.29 7.53
N ASP A 39 24.94 -11.21 7.72
CA ASP A 39 24.01 -12.29 7.43
C ASP A 39 23.57 -12.14 5.99
N GLY A 40 24.18 -12.95 5.09
CA GLY A 40 24.03 -12.99 3.66
C GLY A 40 22.58 -12.98 3.13
N ILE A 41 21.85 -11.91 3.39
CA ILE A 41 20.51 -11.63 2.88
C ILE A 41 20.67 -10.75 1.63
N ASP A 42 20.32 -11.31 0.49
CA ASP A 42 20.25 -10.66 -0.80
C ASP A 42 19.61 -9.25 -0.72
N PRO A 43 20.28 -8.18 -1.16
CA PRO A 43 19.71 -6.84 -1.17
C PRO A 43 18.40 -6.73 -1.99
N ALA A 44 18.15 -7.64 -2.94
CA ALA A 44 16.89 -7.74 -3.65
C ALA A 44 15.72 -8.23 -2.76
N ALA A 45 16.00 -9.04 -1.74
CA ALA A 45 15.01 -9.49 -0.75
C ALA A 45 14.64 -8.41 0.26
N ARG A 46 15.51 -7.39 0.48
CA ARG A 46 15.20 -6.22 1.31
C ARG A 46 14.26 -5.23 0.65
N ALA A 47 14.17 -5.21 -0.67
CA ALA A 47 13.25 -4.33 -1.41
C ALA A 47 11.80 -4.87 -1.48
N ALA A 48 11.60 -6.15 -1.19
CA ALA A 48 10.31 -6.79 -1.24
C ALA A 48 9.60 -6.71 0.11
N GLY A 49 8.82 -5.65 0.34
CA GLY A 49 7.75 -5.76 1.31
C GLY A 49 7.60 -4.71 2.40
N HIS A 50 8.43 -3.68 2.47
CA HIS A 50 8.16 -2.59 3.40
C HIS A 50 7.78 -1.35 2.61
N GLN A 51 6.49 -0.99 2.61
CA GLN A 51 6.11 0.35 2.19
C GLN A 51 6.82 1.33 3.12
N PRO A 52 7.59 2.29 2.59
CA PRO A 52 8.19 3.30 3.44
C PRO A 52 7.07 4.02 4.19
N ALA A 53 7.14 4.05 5.51
CA ALA A 53 6.26 4.90 6.29
C ALA A 53 6.42 6.32 5.72
N LEU A 54 5.30 6.97 5.36
CA LEU A 54 5.31 8.34 4.88
C LEU A 54 5.92 9.21 5.98
N THR A 55 7.14 9.68 5.76
CA THR A 55 7.98 10.24 6.82
C THR A 55 7.97 11.76 6.90
N GLY A 56 7.39 12.41 5.89
CA GLY A 56 7.47 13.87 5.78
C GLY A 56 6.26 14.51 5.14
N CYS A 57 6.46 15.15 4.00
CA CYS A 57 5.38 15.68 3.17
C CYS A 57 4.83 14.52 2.30
N PRO A 58 3.63 14.06 2.54
CA PRO A 58 3.07 12.89 1.84
C PRO A 58 3.02 13.04 0.32
N TRP A 59 3.03 14.28 -0.16
CA TRP A 59 3.14 14.56 -1.58
C TRP A 59 4.53 14.21 -2.14
N HIS A 60 5.60 14.52 -1.41
CA HIS A 60 6.95 14.12 -1.79
C HIS A 60 7.13 12.62 -1.70
N ASP A 61 6.67 12.00 -0.63
CA ASP A 61 6.78 10.55 -0.41
C ASP A 61 6.08 9.77 -1.53
N VAL A 62 4.86 10.17 -1.93
CA VAL A 62 4.14 9.55 -3.05
C VAL A 62 4.86 9.78 -4.38
N ASN A 63 5.43 10.98 -4.60
CA ASN A 63 6.19 11.27 -5.80
C ASN A 63 7.44 10.38 -5.91
N GLU A 64 8.22 10.26 -4.85
CA GLU A 64 9.40 9.39 -4.79
C GLU A 64 9.04 7.93 -4.98
N MET A 65 7.99 7.45 -4.33
CA MET A 65 7.47 6.09 -4.48
C MET A 65 7.10 5.78 -5.93
N LEU A 66 6.38 6.67 -6.61
CA LEU A 66 6.00 6.50 -8.01
C LEU A 66 7.23 6.49 -8.93
N GLN A 67 8.18 7.39 -8.72
CA GLN A 67 9.40 7.45 -9.52
C GLN A 67 10.28 6.21 -9.32
N ALA A 68 10.46 5.76 -8.09
CA ALA A 68 11.20 4.55 -7.76
C ALA A 68 10.58 3.29 -8.42
N ALA A 69 9.26 3.27 -8.56
CA ALA A 69 8.52 2.22 -9.26
C ALA A 69 8.45 2.42 -10.80
N GLY A 70 9.18 3.39 -11.35
CA GLY A 70 9.19 3.67 -12.79
C GLY A 70 7.91 4.31 -13.34
N LEU A 71 7.04 4.80 -12.47
CA LEU A 71 5.78 5.42 -12.84
C LEU A 71 5.91 6.95 -12.91
N ARG A 72 5.51 7.54 -14.05
CA ARG A 72 5.49 9.00 -14.17
C ARG A 72 4.47 9.61 -13.18
N PRO A 73 4.87 10.54 -12.29
CA PRO A 73 3.95 11.24 -11.42
C PRO A 73 3.04 12.18 -12.24
N THR A 74 1.75 11.86 -12.28
CA THR A 74 0.72 12.75 -12.83
C THR A 74 -0.15 13.27 -11.70
N ARG A 75 -0.85 14.40 -11.89
CA ARG A 75 -1.72 14.97 -10.86
C ARG A 75 -2.74 13.94 -10.31
N GLN A 76 -3.36 13.16 -11.20
CA GLN A 76 -4.32 12.14 -10.82
C GLN A 76 -3.66 11.00 -10.04
N ARG A 77 -2.52 10.49 -10.54
CA ARG A 77 -1.79 9.40 -9.88
C ARG A 77 -1.24 9.81 -8.50
N MET A 78 -0.77 11.05 -8.40
CA MET A 78 -0.33 11.63 -7.13
C MET A 78 -1.48 11.76 -6.13
N ALA A 79 -2.64 12.28 -6.56
CA ALA A 79 -3.80 12.44 -5.69
C ALA A 79 -4.36 11.08 -5.23
N LEU A 80 -4.47 10.11 -6.13
CA LEU A 80 -4.91 8.75 -5.79
C LEU A 80 -3.88 8.03 -4.90
N GLY A 81 -2.58 8.18 -5.18
CA GLY A 81 -1.51 7.64 -4.33
C GLY A 81 -1.57 8.19 -2.91
N TRP A 82 -1.82 9.49 -2.77
CA TRP A 82 -2.05 10.11 -1.47
C TRP A 82 -3.24 9.49 -0.71
N LEU A 83 -4.38 9.30 -1.38
CA LEU A 83 -5.56 8.68 -0.75
C LEU A 83 -5.30 7.22 -0.38
N LEU A 84 -4.49 6.50 -1.17
CA LEU A 84 -4.13 5.11 -0.93
C LEU A 84 -3.19 4.96 0.26
N PHE A 85 -2.06 5.65 0.22
CA PHE A 85 -0.93 5.40 1.13
C PHE A 85 -0.92 6.29 2.37
N GLY A 86 -1.62 7.41 2.33
CA GLY A 86 -1.67 8.37 3.44
C GLY A 86 -2.43 7.90 4.69
N LYS A 87 -3.14 6.77 4.61
CA LYS A 87 -3.96 6.22 5.72
C LYS A 87 -3.38 4.94 6.35
N GLY A 88 -2.16 4.55 5.97
CA GLY A 88 -1.53 3.29 6.40
C GLY A 88 -2.00 2.08 5.59
N ALA A 89 -1.67 0.87 6.08
CA ALA A 89 -2.04 -0.38 5.43
C ALA A 89 -3.56 -0.57 5.41
N ARG A 90 -4.12 -0.90 4.22
CA ARG A 90 -5.57 -1.04 4.04
C ARG A 90 -5.92 -1.85 2.79
N HIS A 91 -7.13 -2.41 2.82
CA HIS A 91 -7.76 -3.07 1.69
C HIS A 91 -8.90 -2.20 1.16
N LEU A 92 -8.99 -2.06 -0.14
CA LEU A 92 -10.06 -1.26 -0.76
C LEU A 92 -10.38 -1.77 -2.16
N THR A 93 -11.60 -1.47 -2.63
CA THR A 93 -11.97 -1.67 -4.04
C THR A 93 -11.79 -0.38 -4.82
N ALA A 94 -11.85 -0.46 -6.15
CA ALA A 94 -11.77 0.74 -6.98
C ALA A 94 -12.93 1.71 -6.73
N GLU A 95 -14.12 1.18 -6.41
CA GLU A 95 -15.29 1.98 -6.09
C GLU A 95 -15.08 2.76 -4.78
N MET A 96 -14.53 2.13 -3.74
CA MET A 96 -14.21 2.79 -2.47
C MET A 96 -13.21 3.93 -2.68
N LEU A 97 -12.17 3.70 -3.48
CA LEU A 97 -11.20 4.76 -3.79
C LEU A 97 -11.83 5.88 -4.63
N TYR A 98 -12.73 5.53 -5.55
CA TYR A 98 -13.46 6.52 -6.34
C TYR A 98 -14.38 7.39 -5.47
N GLU A 99 -15.08 6.80 -4.51
CA GLU A 99 -15.90 7.54 -3.54
C GLU A 99 -15.03 8.48 -2.70
N GLU A 100 -13.90 8.01 -2.17
CA GLU A 100 -12.94 8.84 -1.44
C GLU A 100 -12.39 9.99 -2.30
N ALA A 101 -12.04 9.71 -3.56
CA ALA A 101 -11.58 10.72 -4.50
C ALA A 101 -12.65 11.77 -4.79
N THR A 102 -13.91 11.35 -4.90
CA THR A 102 -15.06 12.25 -5.09
C THR A 102 -15.26 13.16 -3.88
N LEU A 103 -15.21 12.60 -2.67
CA LEU A 103 -15.29 13.36 -1.41
C LEU A 103 -14.12 14.35 -1.27
N ALA A 104 -12.91 13.95 -1.70
CA ALA A 104 -11.73 14.80 -1.72
C ALA A 104 -11.70 15.80 -2.90
N LYS A 105 -12.76 15.82 -3.73
CA LYS A 105 -12.88 16.67 -4.93
C LYS A 105 -11.74 16.47 -5.94
N VAL A 106 -11.21 15.26 -6.02
CA VAL A 106 -10.23 14.87 -7.03
C VAL A 106 -10.96 14.58 -8.35
N PRO A 107 -10.66 15.30 -9.44
CA PRO A 107 -11.37 15.13 -10.72
C PRO A 107 -10.84 13.89 -11.46
N VAL A 108 -11.38 12.73 -11.15
CA VAL A 108 -11.05 11.45 -11.78
C VAL A 108 -12.33 10.70 -12.14
N SER A 109 -12.29 9.86 -13.17
CA SER A 109 -13.34 8.89 -13.46
C SER A 109 -13.06 7.56 -12.78
N LEU A 110 -14.07 6.72 -12.61
CA LEU A 110 -13.89 5.36 -12.09
C LEU A 110 -12.92 4.54 -12.97
N ALA A 111 -12.99 4.72 -14.30
CA ALA A 111 -12.03 4.10 -15.23
C ALA A 111 -10.58 4.55 -14.97
N THR A 112 -10.37 5.83 -14.64
CA THR A 112 -9.05 6.36 -14.27
C THR A 112 -8.55 5.72 -12.97
N VAL A 113 -9.44 5.52 -12.00
CA VAL A 113 -9.11 4.84 -10.74
C VAL A 113 -8.66 3.40 -11.00
N TYR A 114 -9.45 2.62 -11.75
CA TYR A 114 -9.07 1.25 -12.14
C TYR A 114 -7.72 1.19 -12.86
N ASN A 115 -7.52 2.06 -13.86
CA ASN A 115 -6.26 2.10 -14.60
C ASN A 115 -5.07 2.44 -13.69
N THR A 116 -5.26 3.37 -12.75
CA THR A 116 -4.21 3.72 -11.80
C THR A 116 -3.90 2.58 -10.84
N LEU A 117 -4.93 1.93 -10.27
CA LEU A 117 -4.76 0.78 -9.39
C LEU A 117 -4.03 -0.37 -10.08
N ASN A 118 -4.40 -0.70 -11.33
CA ASN A 118 -3.71 -1.74 -12.09
C ASN A 118 -2.24 -1.36 -12.35
N GLN A 119 -1.95 -0.12 -12.74
CA GLN A 119 -0.58 0.33 -12.94
C GLN A 119 0.26 0.29 -11.66
N LEU A 120 -0.33 0.62 -10.51
CA LEU A 120 0.34 0.52 -9.20
C LEU A 120 0.58 -0.96 -8.83
N THR A 121 -0.36 -1.85 -9.17
CA THR A 121 -0.21 -3.30 -8.97
C THR A 121 0.89 -3.87 -9.85
N ASP A 122 0.90 -3.53 -11.14
CA ASP A 122 1.95 -3.98 -12.09
C ASP A 122 3.35 -3.49 -11.68
N ALA A 123 3.40 -2.32 -11.04
CA ALA A 123 4.64 -1.74 -10.50
C ALA A 123 5.01 -2.27 -9.10
N GLY A 124 4.26 -3.21 -8.53
CA GLY A 124 4.53 -3.82 -7.23
C GLY A 124 4.23 -2.92 -6.01
N LEU A 125 3.54 -1.80 -6.20
CA LEU A 125 3.15 -0.88 -5.12
C LEU A 125 1.82 -1.28 -4.46
N LEU A 126 1.04 -2.12 -5.10
CA LEU A 126 -0.20 -2.70 -4.59
C LEU A 126 -0.22 -4.20 -4.86
N ARG A 127 -1.01 -4.88 -4.08
CA ARG A 127 -1.33 -6.30 -4.27
C ARG A 127 -2.81 -6.45 -4.58
N GLN A 128 -3.12 -7.27 -5.58
CA GLN A 128 -4.49 -7.59 -5.92
C GLN A 128 -4.92 -8.87 -5.20
N VAL A 129 -6.05 -8.82 -4.50
CA VAL A 129 -6.66 -9.97 -3.81
C VAL A 129 -8.04 -10.21 -4.38
N SER A 130 -8.23 -11.36 -5.03
CA SER A 130 -9.53 -11.79 -5.56
C SER A 130 -10.19 -12.76 -4.59
N VAL A 131 -11.40 -12.45 -4.15
CA VAL A 131 -12.12 -13.25 -3.14
C VAL A 131 -13.07 -14.25 -3.77
N ASP A 132 -13.86 -13.85 -4.75
CA ASP A 132 -14.93 -14.68 -5.34
C ASP A 132 -15.11 -14.44 -6.86
N GLY A 133 -14.17 -13.75 -7.48
CA GLY A 133 -14.24 -13.37 -8.90
C GLY A 133 -15.19 -12.22 -9.21
N THR A 134 -15.99 -11.75 -8.25
CA THR A 134 -16.92 -10.63 -8.46
C THR A 134 -16.36 -9.30 -7.98
N LYS A 135 -15.53 -9.31 -6.94
CA LYS A 135 -14.88 -8.12 -6.38
C LYS A 135 -13.37 -8.32 -6.31
N THR A 136 -12.67 -7.31 -6.76
CA THR A 136 -11.22 -7.21 -6.64
C THR A 136 -10.88 -6.21 -5.55
N TYR A 137 -10.12 -6.67 -4.57
CA TYR A 137 -9.54 -5.81 -3.55
C TYR A 137 -8.10 -5.48 -3.91
N PHE A 138 -7.70 -4.27 -3.61
CA PHE A 138 -6.33 -3.81 -3.69
C PHE A 138 -5.81 -3.60 -2.28
N ASP A 139 -4.69 -4.22 -2.00
CA ASP A 139 -4.05 -4.19 -0.71
C ASP A 139 -2.79 -3.34 -0.81
N THR A 140 -2.67 -2.39 0.08
CA THR A 140 -1.48 -1.52 0.17
C THR A 140 -0.31 -2.21 0.87
N ASN A 141 -0.54 -3.33 1.56
CA ASN A 141 0.50 -4.16 2.13
C ASN A 141 0.94 -5.23 1.12
N VAL A 142 2.12 -5.04 0.51
CA VAL A 142 2.65 -5.94 -0.52
C VAL A 142 3.45 -7.13 0.04
N THR A 143 3.63 -7.21 1.36
CA THR A 143 4.31 -8.35 2.00
C THR A 143 3.52 -9.64 1.82
N ALA A 144 4.18 -10.79 1.98
CA ALA A 144 3.49 -12.07 1.96
C ALA A 144 2.68 -12.27 3.26
N HIS A 145 1.36 -12.26 3.15
CA HIS A 145 0.43 -12.50 4.24
C HIS A 145 -0.88 -13.05 3.70
N HIS A 146 -1.74 -13.51 4.59
CA HIS A 146 -3.02 -14.13 4.30
C HIS A 146 -4.17 -13.26 4.81
N HIS A 147 -5.41 -13.58 4.43
CA HIS A 147 -6.55 -12.72 4.73
C HIS A 147 -7.72 -13.49 5.31
N PHE A 148 -8.42 -12.85 6.25
CA PHE A 148 -9.82 -13.16 6.55
C PHE A 148 -10.72 -12.31 5.66
N TYR A 149 -11.75 -12.94 5.10
CA TYR A 149 -12.84 -12.26 4.42
C TYR A 149 -14.12 -12.37 5.24
N LEU A 150 -14.62 -11.22 5.68
CA LEU A 150 -15.85 -11.12 6.47
C LEU A 150 -17.05 -11.01 5.51
N GLU A 151 -17.81 -12.09 5.33
CA GLU A 151 -18.92 -12.15 4.37
C GLU A 151 -20.05 -11.14 4.67
N ASN A 152 -20.23 -10.75 5.92
CA ASN A 152 -21.33 -9.87 6.34
C ASN A 152 -21.13 -8.39 5.99
N ASN A 153 -19.91 -7.92 5.92
CA ASN A 153 -19.58 -6.51 5.61
C ASN A 153 -18.65 -6.37 4.39
N HIS A 154 -18.30 -7.49 3.75
CA HIS A 154 -17.41 -7.50 2.58
C HIS A 154 -16.06 -6.83 2.86
N GLU A 155 -15.44 -7.19 3.97
CA GLU A 155 -14.20 -6.61 4.44
C GLU A 155 -13.09 -7.65 4.45
N LEU A 156 -11.88 -7.26 4.04
CA LEU A 156 -10.66 -8.03 4.18
C LEU A 156 -9.88 -7.56 5.39
N VAL A 157 -9.33 -8.50 6.15
CA VAL A 157 -8.51 -8.27 7.32
C VAL A 157 -7.26 -9.14 7.23
N ASP A 158 -6.08 -8.57 7.47
CA ASP A 158 -4.81 -9.31 7.46
C ASP A 158 -4.78 -10.36 8.57
N ILE A 159 -4.25 -11.53 8.23
CA ILE A 159 -3.93 -12.57 9.21
C ILE A 159 -2.46 -12.37 9.63
N HIS A 160 -2.27 -11.95 10.86
CA HIS A 160 -0.94 -11.72 11.44
C HIS A 160 -0.37 -12.95 12.16
N ASP A 161 -0.71 -14.16 11.70
CA ASP A 161 -0.19 -15.40 12.28
C ASP A 161 1.03 -15.88 11.46
N PRO A 162 2.27 -15.74 11.99
CA PRO A 162 3.47 -16.20 11.30
C PRO A 162 3.57 -17.73 11.20
N HIS A 163 2.73 -18.46 11.94
CA HIS A 163 2.70 -19.93 11.94
C HIS A 163 1.62 -20.51 11.03
N LEU A 164 0.84 -19.65 10.35
CA LEU A 164 -0.15 -20.10 9.39
C LEU A 164 0.54 -20.62 8.14
N ALA A 165 0.72 -21.93 8.07
CA ALA A 165 1.33 -22.61 6.94
C ALA A 165 0.49 -23.79 6.48
N LEU A 166 0.60 -24.13 5.21
CA LEU A 166 0.01 -25.37 4.69
C LEU A 166 0.83 -26.56 5.22
N SER A 167 0.15 -27.55 5.79
CA SER A 167 0.79 -28.77 6.30
C SER A 167 1.39 -29.63 5.17
N LYS A 168 0.89 -29.46 3.95
CA LYS A 168 1.39 -30.16 2.75
C LYS A 168 1.29 -29.22 1.54
N MET A 169 2.40 -29.09 0.84
CA MET A 169 2.44 -28.37 -0.44
C MET A 169 1.92 -29.27 -1.57
N PRO A 170 1.18 -28.71 -2.54
CA PRO A 170 0.80 -29.47 -3.74
C PRO A 170 2.01 -29.82 -4.58
N GLU A 171 1.91 -30.94 -5.32
CA GLU A 171 2.93 -31.28 -6.32
C GLU A 171 2.90 -30.29 -7.48
N VAL A 172 4.08 -29.80 -7.86
CA VAL A 172 4.22 -28.80 -8.93
C VAL A 172 4.47 -29.54 -10.25
N PRO A 173 3.74 -29.23 -11.34
CA PRO A 173 4.02 -29.80 -12.65
C PRO A 173 5.44 -29.50 -13.12
N GLU A 174 5.99 -30.37 -13.95
CA GLU A 174 7.34 -30.21 -14.50
C GLU A 174 7.46 -28.89 -15.28
N GLY A 175 8.54 -28.15 -15.02
CA GLY A 175 8.78 -26.84 -15.65
C GLY A 175 8.09 -25.65 -14.97
N TYR A 176 7.41 -25.85 -13.83
CA TYR A 176 6.76 -24.79 -13.06
C TYR A 176 7.34 -24.71 -11.64
N GLU A 177 7.19 -23.56 -11.03
CA GLU A 177 7.48 -23.32 -9.61
C GLU A 177 6.30 -22.58 -8.93
N ILE A 178 6.18 -22.73 -7.63
CA ILE A 178 5.16 -21.98 -6.87
C ILE A 178 5.68 -20.56 -6.67
N ALA A 179 5.14 -19.61 -7.42
CA ALA A 179 5.49 -18.20 -7.27
C ALA A 179 4.96 -17.61 -5.96
N ARG A 180 3.74 -17.99 -5.54
CA ARG A 180 3.10 -17.49 -4.33
C ARG A 180 1.90 -18.35 -3.93
N ILE A 181 1.57 -18.31 -2.64
CA ILE A 181 0.35 -18.90 -2.09
C ILE A 181 -0.40 -17.82 -1.32
N ASP A 182 -1.63 -17.55 -1.76
CA ASP A 182 -2.56 -16.62 -1.11
C ASP A 182 -3.71 -17.41 -0.49
N MET A 183 -3.89 -17.31 0.81
CA MET A 183 -5.00 -17.93 1.51
C MET A 183 -6.03 -16.87 1.90
N VAL A 184 -7.28 -17.10 1.55
CA VAL A 184 -8.40 -16.28 1.98
C VAL A 184 -9.37 -17.17 2.77
N VAL A 185 -9.45 -16.90 4.08
CA VAL A 185 -10.34 -17.63 5.00
C VAL A 185 -11.65 -16.85 5.12
N ARG A 186 -12.74 -17.44 4.66
CA ARG A 186 -14.07 -16.81 4.74
C ARG A 186 -14.68 -16.97 6.11
N LEU A 187 -15.07 -15.85 6.71
CA LEU A 187 -15.72 -15.82 8.01
C LEU A 187 -17.18 -15.40 7.87
N ARG A 188 -18.05 -16.17 8.52
CA ARG A 188 -19.47 -15.87 8.64
C ARG A 188 -19.82 -15.64 10.11
N LYS A 189 -20.63 -14.61 10.37
CA LYS A 189 -21.10 -14.33 11.73
C LYS A 189 -21.88 -15.52 12.28
N LYS A 190 -21.51 -15.98 13.47
CA LYS A 190 -22.30 -17.01 14.18
C LYS A 190 -23.71 -16.46 14.47
N ARG A 191 -24.69 -17.30 14.25
CA ARG A 191 -26.09 -17.03 14.66
C ARG A 191 -26.27 -17.22 16.15
#